data_0a0ed0aa4bd224c9577d74522a9f3f6d
#
_entry.id   0a0ed0aa4bd224c9577d74522a9f3f6d
#
_cell.length_a   1.000
_cell.length_b   1.000
_cell.length_c   1.000
_cell.angle_alpha   90.00
_cell.angle_beta   90.00
_cell.angle_gamma   90.00
#
_symmetry.space_group_name_H-M   'P 1'
#
loop_
_entity.id
_entity.type
_entity.pdbx_description
1 polymer ?
#
loop_
_entity_poly.entity_id
_entity_poly.type
_entity_poly.pdbx_seq_one_letter_code
_entity_poly.pdbx_strand_id
1 'polypeptide(L)'
;EIVGEQTVEFSEGGILWNGNQYRELVFIPRSKSSSFSLNDVTIGLNFHWERKETQTFSGTLRLVVEADKIMAINELSVESYLASVISSEMKETSSIELLKAHAVISRSWLLAQMEKRQQMKNGGNNFFSFIKKDDELIRWYDREEHTIFDVCADDHCQRYQGITRATSEVVEKAVAATQGRILVYDGEICDARFSKCCGGTTEEFQYCWEDSPKPYLSAVKDPYCNTKDKKILSQVLNDYDMETPDFYKWKVEYTQDELSAIINDKMKDDFGQIVDLIPVARGTSGRIWKLKIVGTKKTFTIGKELEIRRTLSETHLYSSAFKVERIGDNNGVPERFVLHGKGWGHGVGLCQ
;
A
#
# COMPACT_ATOMS: atom_id res chain seq x y z
N GLU A 1 -27.64 -24.22 -9.02
CA GLU A 1 -27.48 -23.14 -8.03
C GLU A 1 -26.64 -23.64 -6.89
N ILE A 2 -25.57 -22.92 -6.53
CA ILE A 2 -24.67 -23.25 -5.42
C ILE A 2 -25.00 -22.30 -4.29
N VAL A 3 -25.31 -22.84 -3.13
CA VAL A 3 -25.67 -22.09 -1.92
C VAL A 3 -25.02 -22.77 -0.72
N GLY A 4 -24.66 -22.00 0.30
CA GLY A 4 -24.05 -22.49 1.52
C GLY A 4 -22.53 -22.62 1.41
N GLU A 5 -21.93 -23.18 2.42
CA GLU A 5 -20.47 -23.31 2.54
C GLU A 5 -19.93 -24.28 1.48
N GLN A 6 -18.86 -23.87 0.84
CA GLN A 6 -18.12 -24.64 -0.15
C GLN A 6 -16.64 -24.71 0.26
N THR A 7 -16.06 -25.88 0.14
CA THR A 7 -14.61 -26.07 0.36
C THR A 7 -13.94 -26.41 -0.95
N VAL A 8 -12.85 -25.71 -1.24
CA VAL A 8 -11.96 -25.99 -2.36
C VAL A 8 -10.54 -26.22 -1.82
N GLU A 9 -9.83 -27.15 -2.40
CA GLU A 9 -8.48 -27.52 -1.98
C GLU A 9 -7.54 -27.51 -3.20
N PHE A 10 -6.28 -27.11 -2.97
CA PHE A 10 -5.24 -27.29 -3.98
C PHE A 10 -4.92 -28.78 -4.11
N SER A 11 -4.87 -29.26 -5.33
CA SER A 11 -4.47 -30.61 -5.68
C SER A 11 -3.48 -30.55 -6.84
N GLU A 12 -2.61 -31.55 -6.94
CA GLU A 12 -1.65 -31.62 -8.05
C GLU A 12 -2.35 -31.42 -9.39
N GLY A 13 -2.00 -30.30 -10.05
CA GLY A 13 -2.54 -29.91 -11.35
C GLY A 13 -3.87 -29.13 -11.32
N GLY A 14 -4.42 -28.74 -10.13
CA GLY A 14 -5.63 -27.93 -10.15
C GLY A 14 -6.31 -27.72 -8.80
N ILE A 15 -7.60 -27.42 -8.86
CA ILE A 15 -8.50 -27.17 -7.75
C ILE A 15 -9.41 -28.38 -7.57
N LEU A 16 -9.37 -29.03 -6.42
CA LEU A 16 -10.31 -30.07 -6.04
C LEU A 16 -11.58 -29.45 -5.44
N TRP A 17 -12.73 -29.73 -6.03
CA TRP A 17 -14.04 -29.32 -5.55
C TRP A 17 -15.08 -30.40 -5.80
N ASN A 18 -15.84 -30.76 -4.76
CA ASN A 18 -16.87 -31.81 -4.83
C ASN A 18 -16.38 -33.13 -5.47
N GLY A 19 -15.12 -33.52 -5.15
CA GLY A 19 -14.52 -34.76 -5.65
C GLY A 19 -14.04 -34.71 -7.10
N ASN A 20 -14.15 -33.57 -7.78
CA ASN A 20 -13.66 -33.37 -9.13
C ASN A 20 -12.54 -32.36 -9.17
N GLN A 21 -11.65 -32.51 -10.14
CA GLN A 21 -10.49 -31.63 -10.34
C GLN A 21 -10.77 -30.64 -11.49
N TYR A 22 -10.44 -29.38 -11.24
CA TYR A 22 -10.66 -28.27 -12.17
C TYR A 22 -9.36 -27.46 -12.33
N ARG A 23 -9.13 -26.90 -13.50
CA ARG A 23 -8.05 -25.92 -13.71
C ARG A 23 -8.44 -24.54 -13.18
N GLU A 24 -9.72 -24.25 -13.25
CA GLU A 24 -10.31 -22.97 -12.88
C GLU A 24 -11.76 -23.20 -12.49
N LEU A 25 -12.23 -22.46 -11.49
CA LEU A 25 -13.65 -22.40 -11.12
C LEU A 25 -14.13 -20.97 -11.22
N VAL A 26 -15.30 -20.76 -11.83
CA VAL A 26 -15.94 -19.46 -11.96
C VAL A 26 -17.36 -19.53 -11.43
N PHE A 27 -17.62 -18.76 -10.36
CA PHE A 27 -18.93 -18.65 -9.73
C PHE A 27 -19.56 -17.31 -10.10
N ILE A 28 -20.56 -17.36 -10.98
CA ILE A 28 -21.23 -16.17 -11.52
C ILE A 28 -22.46 -15.86 -10.66
N PRO A 29 -22.66 -14.60 -10.21
CA PRO A 29 -23.82 -14.23 -9.41
C PRO A 29 -25.10 -14.37 -10.24
N ARG A 30 -26.15 -14.98 -9.65
CA ARG A 30 -27.45 -15.11 -10.31
C ARG A 30 -28.25 -13.80 -10.33
N SER A 31 -28.01 -12.93 -9.35
CA SER A 31 -28.67 -11.65 -9.21
C SER A 31 -27.70 -10.60 -8.64
N LYS A 32 -28.09 -9.33 -8.70
CA LYS A 32 -27.33 -8.24 -8.08
C LYS A 32 -27.20 -8.36 -6.57
N SER A 33 -28.12 -9.09 -5.91
CA SER A 33 -28.09 -9.36 -4.47
C SER A 33 -27.29 -10.61 -4.09
N SER A 34 -26.81 -11.38 -5.07
CA SER A 34 -25.95 -12.55 -4.79
C SER A 34 -24.59 -12.08 -4.28
N SER A 35 -24.11 -12.76 -3.24
CA SER A 35 -22.80 -12.49 -2.64
C SER A 35 -22.12 -13.79 -2.26
N PHE A 36 -20.82 -13.72 -2.01
CA PHE A 36 -20.03 -14.80 -1.45
C PHE A 36 -19.13 -14.25 -0.33
N SER A 37 -18.76 -15.09 0.61
CA SER A 37 -17.82 -14.72 1.68
C SER A 37 -16.58 -15.59 1.61
N LEU A 38 -15.45 -15.00 1.92
CA LEU A 38 -14.18 -15.67 2.16
C LEU A 38 -13.86 -15.56 3.65
N ASN A 39 -13.60 -16.69 4.29
CA ASN A 39 -13.21 -16.74 5.69
C ASN A 39 -11.69 -16.54 5.84
N ASP A 40 -11.28 -16.02 6.99
CA ASP A 40 -9.87 -15.86 7.37
C ASP A 40 -9.04 -15.08 6.35
N VAL A 41 -9.63 -14.07 5.71
CA VAL A 41 -8.88 -13.17 4.83
C VAL A 41 -7.93 -12.33 5.67
N THR A 42 -6.63 -12.44 5.40
CA THR A 42 -5.63 -11.58 6.04
C THR A 42 -5.68 -10.19 5.44
N ILE A 43 -5.87 -9.18 6.26
CA ILE A 43 -5.87 -7.76 5.89
C ILE A 43 -4.73 -7.04 6.60
N GLY A 44 -4.21 -5.95 6.00
CA GLY A 44 -3.07 -5.20 6.53
C GLY A 44 -1.77 -6.00 6.54
N LEU A 45 -1.52 -6.73 5.48
CA LEU A 45 -0.38 -7.63 5.37
C LEU A 45 0.95 -6.92 5.67
N ASN A 46 1.69 -7.41 6.66
CA ASN A 46 2.93 -6.83 7.18
C ASN A 46 2.78 -5.45 7.85
N PHE A 47 1.57 -5.03 8.20
CA PHE A 47 1.34 -3.85 9.03
C PHE A 47 1.06 -4.24 10.49
N HIS A 48 1.25 -3.31 11.42
CA HIS A 48 1.00 -3.53 12.85
C HIS A 48 -0.47 -3.84 13.18
N TRP A 49 -1.40 -3.61 12.26
CA TRP A 49 -2.83 -3.90 12.37
C TRP A 49 -3.26 -5.15 11.58
N GLU A 50 -2.31 -5.97 11.10
CA GLU A 50 -2.59 -7.23 10.42
C GLU A 50 -3.51 -8.12 11.25
N ARG A 51 -4.58 -8.60 10.62
CA ARG A 51 -5.54 -9.53 11.22
C ARG A 51 -6.30 -10.33 10.18
N LYS A 52 -7.02 -11.34 10.63
CA LYS A 52 -7.91 -12.14 9.81
C LYS A 52 -9.35 -11.73 10.02
N GLU A 53 -10.09 -11.58 8.92
CA GLU A 53 -11.51 -11.25 8.93
C GLU A 53 -12.26 -12.09 7.90
N THR A 54 -13.54 -12.37 8.14
CA THR A 54 -14.45 -12.85 7.11
C THR A 54 -14.90 -11.66 6.28
N GLN A 55 -14.66 -11.73 4.97
CA GLN A 55 -15.05 -10.67 4.05
C GLN A 55 -16.10 -11.17 3.06
N THR A 56 -17.08 -10.33 2.76
CA THR A 56 -18.18 -10.61 1.83
C THR A 56 -18.03 -9.76 0.57
N PHE A 57 -18.25 -10.39 -0.58
CA PHE A 57 -18.04 -9.81 -1.89
C PHE A 57 -19.28 -9.95 -2.76
N SER A 58 -19.51 -8.98 -3.63
CA SER A 58 -20.43 -9.07 -4.77
C SER A 58 -19.65 -9.33 -6.06
N GLY A 59 -20.37 -9.67 -7.14
CA GLY A 59 -19.73 -9.94 -8.43
C GLY A 59 -19.32 -11.41 -8.59
N THR A 60 -18.46 -11.68 -9.56
CA THR A 60 -18.00 -13.03 -9.89
C THR A 60 -16.82 -13.43 -9.04
N LEU A 61 -16.83 -14.65 -8.51
CA LEU A 61 -15.66 -15.27 -7.89
C LEU A 61 -14.99 -16.20 -8.89
N ARG A 62 -13.75 -15.95 -9.17
CA ARG A 62 -12.88 -16.77 -10.00
C ARG A 62 -11.76 -17.35 -9.15
N LEU A 63 -11.60 -18.67 -9.16
CA LEU A 63 -10.52 -19.38 -8.48
C LEU A 63 -9.58 -19.97 -9.51
N VAL A 64 -8.30 -19.68 -9.38
CA VAL A 64 -7.22 -20.19 -10.24
C VAL A 64 -6.07 -20.70 -9.41
N VAL A 65 -5.20 -21.51 -10.00
CA VAL A 65 -3.96 -21.97 -9.37
C VAL A 65 -2.79 -21.12 -9.89
N GLU A 66 -2.01 -20.58 -8.99
CA GLU A 66 -0.74 -19.93 -9.28
C GLU A 66 0.27 -20.27 -8.17
N ALA A 67 1.48 -20.70 -8.57
CA ALA A 67 2.56 -21.08 -7.65
C ALA A 67 2.10 -22.05 -6.54
N ASP A 68 1.39 -23.11 -6.92
CA ASP A 68 0.88 -24.17 -6.03
C ASP A 68 -0.08 -23.68 -4.93
N LYS A 69 -0.78 -22.56 -5.20
CA LYS A 69 -1.80 -21.98 -4.33
C LYS A 69 -3.06 -21.65 -5.09
N ILE A 70 -4.19 -21.72 -4.43
CA ILE A 70 -5.45 -21.22 -4.97
C ILE A 70 -5.50 -19.71 -4.74
N MET A 71 -5.67 -18.97 -5.83
CA MET A 71 -5.89 -17.54 -5.81
C MET A 71 -7.36 -17.25 -6.05
N ALA A 72 -7.96 -16.46 -5.17
CA ALA A 72 -9.33 -15.97 -5.30
C ALA A 72 -9.33 -14.58 -5.95
N ILE A 73 -9.99 -14.46 -7.10
CA ILE A 73 -10.12 -13.21 -7.85
C ILE A 73 -11.59 -12.81 -7.87
N ASN A 74 -11.88 -11.60 -7.43
CA ASN A 74 -13.22 -11.01 -7.51
C ASN A 74 -13.32 -10.14 -8.77
N GLU A 75 -14.24 -10.48 -9.67
CA GLU A 75 -14.49 -9.72 -10.90
C GLU A 75 -15.78 -8.91 -10.76
N LEU A 76 -15.65 -7.58 -10.93
CA LEU A 76 -16.76 -6.64 -10.76
C LEU A 76 -16.54 -5.36 -11.57
N SER A 77 -17.56 -4.50 -11.63
CA SER A 77 -17.43 -3.21 -12.31
C SER A 77 -16.50 -2.25 -11.56
N VAL A 78 -15.88 -1.33 -12.30
CA VAL A 78 -15.02 -0.27 -11.72
C VAL A 78 -15.75 0.50 -10.62
N GLU A 79 -17.01 0.89 -10.85
CA GLU A 79 -17.77 1.67 -9.87
C GLU A 79 -18.08 0.88 -8.59
N SER A 80 -18.37 -0.42 -8.71
CA SER A 80 -18.56 -1.30 -7.54
C SER A 80 -17.24 -1.50 -6.76
N TYR A 81 -16.12 -1.64 -7.46
CA TYR A 81 -14.79 -1.68 -6.83
C TYR A 81 -14.51 -0.38 -6.07
N LEU A 82 -14.78 0.78 -6.67
CA LEU A 82 -14.54 2.08 -6.05
C LEU A 82 -15.42 2.30 -4.81
N ALA A 83 -16.67 1.86 -4.81
CA ALA A 83 -17.52 1.95 -3.62
C ALA A 83 -16.90 1.21 -2.42
N SER A 84 -16.31 0.03 -2.65
CA SER A 84 -15.59 -0.70 -1.63
C SER A 84 -14.29 0.01 -1.21
N VAL A 85 -13.47 0.46 -2.16
CA VAL A 85 -12.21 1.17 -1.86
C VAL A 85 -12.46 2.41 -1.03
N ILE A 86 -13.37 3.28 -1.45
CA ILE A 86 -13.67 4.52 -0.72
C ILE A 86 -14.16 4.23 0.70
N SER A 87 -15.01 3.21 0.87
CA SER A 87 -15.51 2.79 2.19
C SER A 87 -14.44 2.15 3.07
N SER A 88 -13.41 1.56 2.47
CA SER A 88 -12.29 0.93 3.19
C SER A 88 -11.19 1.92 3.56
N GLU A 89 -10.98 2.95 2.73
CA GLU A 89 -9.95 3.98 2.92
C GLU A 89 -10.44 5.13 3.80
N MET A 90 -11.71 5.52 3.67
CA MET A 90 -12.29 6.69 4.31
C MET A 90 -13.54 6.32 5.07
N LYS A 91 -13.80 7.04 6.17
CA LYS A 91 -15.05 6.88 6.89
C LYS A 91 -16.22 7.51 6.13
N GLU A 92 -17.39 6.88 6.16
CA GLU A 92 -18.62 7.37 5.51
C GLU A 92 -19.09 8.74 6.02
N THR A 93 -18.66 9.13 7.21
CA THR A 93 -18.93 10.43 7.83
C THR A 93 -18.04 11.56 7.30
N SER A 94 -17.09 11.25 6.41
CA SER A 94 -16.30 12.26 5.70
C SER A 94 -17.18 13.15 4.83
N SER A 95 -16.71 14.35 4.53
CA SER A 95 -17.48 15.25 3.65
C SER A 95 -17.69 14.61 2.28
N ILE A 96 -18.87 14.79 1.70
CA ILE A 96 -19.20 14.23 0.38
C ILE A 96 -18.24 14.72 -0.71
N GLU A 97 -17.71 15.92 -0.60
CA GLU A 97 -16.76 16.47 -1.57
C GLU A 97 -15.39 15.78 -1.47
N LEU A 98 -14.94 15.42 -0.26
CA LEU A 98 -13.76 14.60 -0.07
C LEU A 98 -13.94 13.19 -0.67
N LEU A 99 -15.09 12.56 -0.42
CA LEU A 99 -15.42 11.25 -0.98
C LEU A 99 -15.49 11.28 -2.50
N LYS A 100 -16.05 12.34 -3.11
CA LYS A 100 -16.06 12.55 -4.56
C LYS A 100 -14.64 12.72 -5.13
N ALA A 101 -13.82 13.57 -4.49
CA ALA A 101 -12.44 13.77 -4.91
C ALA A 101 -11.64 12.45 -4.84
N HIS A 102 -11.81 11.70 -3.76
CA HIS A 102 -11.17 10.41 -3.57
C HIS A 102 -11.62 9.39 -4.63
N ALA A 103 -12.94 9.36 -4.98
CA ALA A 103 -13.46 8.48 -6.04
C ALA A 103 -12.83 8.79 -7.41
N VAL A 104 -12.68 10.08 -7.76
CA VAL A 104 -12.02 10.48 -9.02
C VAL A 104 -10.55 10.07 -9.04
N ILE A 105 -9.83 10.28 -7.93
CA ILE A 105 -8.42 9.92 -7.79
C ILE A 105 -8.25 8.39 -7.88
N SER A 106 -9.01 7.64 -7.10
CA SER A 106 -8.94 6.16 -7.07
C SER A 106 -9.28 5.55 -8.42
N ARG A 107 -10.28 6.10 -9.13
CA ARG A 107 -10.64 5.67 -10.50
C ARG A 107 -9.51 5.94 -11.49
N SER A 108 -8.93 7.14 -11.43
CA SER A 108 -7.83 7.52 -12.31
C SER A 108 -6.63 6.62 -12.11
N TRP A 109 -6.24 6.39 -10.85
CA TRP A 109 -5.16 5.47 -10.52
C TRP A 109 -5.43 4.06 -11.04
N LEU A 110 -6.61 3.49 -10.77
CA LEU A 110 -6.98 2.14 -11.22
C LEU A 110 -6.85 2.01 -12.73
N LEU A 111 -7.44 2.93 -13.49
CA LEU A 111 -7.43 2.87 -14.95
C LEU A 111 -6.02 3.08 -15.51
N ALA A 112 -5.23 3.99 -14.95
CA ALA A 112 -3.82 4.15 -15.32
C ALA A 112 -3.01 2.85 -15.11
N GLN A 113 -3.29 2.13 -14.00
CA GLN A 113 -2.64 0.84 -13.75
C GLN A 113 -3.10 -0.25 -14.73
N MET A 114 -4.36 -0.27 -15.10
CA MET A 114 -4.88 -1.22 -16.10
C MET A 114 -4.27 -0.95 -17.49
N GLU A 115 -4.14 0.30 -17.91
CA GLU A 115 -3.44 0.68 -19.14
C GLU A 115 -1.97 0.26 -19.12
N LYS A 116 -1.26 0.55 -18.04
CA LYS A 116 0.14 0.14 -17.87
C LYS A 116 0.29 -1.38 -18.01
N ARG A 117 -0.58 -2.15 -17.37
CA ARG A 117 -0.60 -3.61 -17.51
C ARG A 117 -0.83 -4.09 -18.94
N GLN A 118 -1.74 -3.46 -19.65
CA GLN A 118 -2.01 -3.81 -21.04
C GLN A 118 -0.81 -3.52 -21.95
N GLN A 119 -0.13 -2.39 -21.71
CA GLN A 119 1.11 -2.03 -22.43
C GLN A 119 2.21 -3.06 -22.16
N MET A 120 2.37 -3.52 -20.93
CA MET A 120 3.35 -4.57 -20.56
C MET A 120 3.07 -5.89 -21.28
N LYS A 121 1.81 -6.33 -21.35
CA LYS A 121 1.40 -7.56 -22.06
C LYS A 121 1.68 -7.49 -23.55
N ASN A 122 1.62 -6.32 -24.15
CA ASN A 122 1.86 -6.09 -25.58
C ASN A 122 3.36 -5.97 -25.95
N GLY A 123 4.28 -6.32 -25.04
CA GLY A 123 5.73 -6.30 -25.28
C GLY A 123 6.39 -4.95 -25.10
N GLY A 124 5.73 -4.02 -24.42
CA GLY A 124 6.36 -2.79 -23.93
C GLY A 124 7.43 -3.10 -22.88
N ASN A 125 8.47 -2.29 -22.85
CA ASN A 125 9.71 -2.35 -22.11
C ASN A 125 9.72 -3.25 -20.84
N ASN A 126 10.80 -4.00 -20.64
CA ASN A 126 11.10 -4.64 -19.35
C ASN A 126 11.22 -3.55 -18.27
N PHE A 127 10.21 -3.43 -17.44
CA PHE A 127 10.24 -2.54 -16.30
C PHE A 127 11.09 -3.18 -15.20
N PHE A 128 12.30 -2.67 -15.01
CA PHE A 128 13.09 -3.03 -13.84
C PHE A 128 12.66 -2.12 -12.68
N SER A 129 12.23 -2.72 -11.58
CA SER A 129 11.86 -2.00 -10.35
C SER A 129 13.03 -1.81 -9.40
N PHE A 130 14.26 -2.01 -9.87
CA PHE A 130 15.47 -1.79 -9.07
C PHE A 130 16.69 -1.44 -9.92
N ILE A 131 17.62 -0.74 -9.28
CA ILE A 131 19.00 -0.53 -9.74
C ILE A 131 19.89 -1.10 -8.64
N LYS A 132 20.73 -2.07 -8.99
CA LYS A 132 21.67 -2.73 -8.07
C LYS A 132 23.12 -2.46 -8.52
N LYS A 133 23.95 -2.04 -7.57
CA LYS A 133 25.42 -1.95 -7.66
C LYS A 133 26.03 -2.69 -6.50
N ASP A 134 27.35 -2.77 -6.43
CA ASP A 134 28.07 -3.52 -5.40
C ASP A 134 27.75 -3.02 -3.97
N ASP A 135 27.54 -1.70 -3.82
CA ASP A 135 27.33 -1.02 -2.55
C ASP A 135 25.98 -0.30 -2.45
N GLU A 136 25.08 -0.49 -3.44
CA GLU A 136 23.82 0.23 -3.52
C GLU A 136 22.69 -0.63 -4.12
N LEU A 137 21.51 -0.55 -3.50
CA LEU A 137 20.25 -1.07 -4.03
C LEU A 137 19.19 0.02 -3.98
N ILE A 138 18.82 0.56 -5.13
CA ILE A 138 17.67 1.47 -5.27
C ILE A 138 16.50 0.64 -5.79
N ARG A 139 15.50 0.38 -4.96
CA ARG A 139 14.37 -0.49 -5.28
C ARG A 139 13.05 0.21 -5.01
N TRP A 140 12.17 0.16 -5.98
CA TRP A 140 10.77 0.54 -5.80
C TRP A 140 9.86 -0.66 -6.03
N TYR A 141 8.63 -0.56 -5.59
CA TYR A 141 7.66 -1.64 -5.68
C TYR A 141 6.60 -1.23 -6.68
N ASP A 142 6.60 -1.89 -7.79
CA ASP A 142 5.60 -1.82 -8.82
C ASP A 142 4.76 -3.11 -8.82
N ARG A 143 4.15 -3.48 -9.90
CA ARG A 143 3.12 -4.50 -9.96
C ARG A 143 3.55 -5.74 -10.74
N GLU A 144 4.82 -6.09 -10.67
CA GLU A 144 5.39 -7.25 -11.36
C GLU A 144 4.70 -8.56 -10.97
N GLU A 145 4.18 -8.64 -9.73
CA GLU A 145 3.51 -9.83 -9.21
C GLU A 145 2.03 -9.92 -9.61
N HIS A 146 1.47 -8.89 -10.30
CA HIS A 146 0.06 -8.84 -10.72
C HIS A 146 -0.12 -9.35 -12.16
N THR A 147 0.17 -10.63 -12.38
CA THR A 147 0.17 -11.22 -13.72
C THR A 147 -1.23 -11.61 -14.21
N ILE A 148 -2.11 -12.09 -13.33
CA ILE A 148 -3.43 -12.67 -13.66
C ILE A 148 -4.63 -11.84 -13.21
N PHE A 149 -4.42 -10.77 -12.42
CA PHE A 149 -5.46 -9.85 -11.97
C PHE A 149 -5.01 -8.40 -12.13
N ASP A 150 -5.93 -7.43 -12.07
CA ASP A 150 -5.61 -6.02 -12.30
C ASP A 150 -5.00 -5.36 -11.08
N VAL A 151 -5.55 -5.60 -9.88
CA VAL A 151 -5.12 -5.03 -8.60
C VAL A 151 -5.30 -6.05 -7.48
N CYS A 152 -4.43 -6.01 -6.47
CA CYS A 152 -4.65 -6.78 -5.24
C CYS A 152 -5.63 -6.05 -4.31
N ALA A 153 -6.05 -6.75 -3.25
CA ALA A 153 -7.00 -6.22 -2.28
C ALA A 153 -6.35 -5.41 -1.14
N ASP A 154 -5.02 -5.36 -1.07
CA ASP A 154 -4.26 -4.81 0.05
C ASP A 154 -3.67 -3.42 -0.26
N ASP A 155 -3.09 -2.79 0.75
CA ASP A 155 -2.49 -1.43 0.73
C ASP A 155 -1.36 -1.24 -0.32
N HIS A 156 -0.84 -2.33 -0.90
CA HIS A 156 0.08 -2.26 -2.04
C HIS A 156 -0.59 -1.60 -3.26
N CYS A 157 -1.89 -1.85 -3.47
CA CYS A 157 -2.71 -1.21 -4.49
C CYS A 157 -3.64 -0.16 -3.85
N GLN A 158 -4.87 -0.54 -3.60
CA GLN A 158 -5.88 0.23 -2.87
C GLN A 158 -6.63 -0.74 -1.98
N ARG A 159 -6.91 -0.37 -0.76
CA ARG A 159 -7.59 -1.23 0.19
C ARG A 159 -8.98 -1.58 -0.31
N TYR A 160 -9.20 -2.86 -0.60
CA TYR A 160 -10.45 -3.40 -1.10
C TYR A 160 -10.96 -4.51 -0.17
N GLN A 161 -12.12 -4.32 0.43
CA GLN A 161 -12.70 -5.25 1.42
C GLN A 161 -14.10 -5.71 1.03
N GLY A 162 -14.38 -5.79 -0.27
CA GLY A 162 -15.66 -6.21 -0.78
C GLY A 162 -16.83 -5.33 -0.33
N ILE A 163 -18.01 -5.94 -0.16
CA ILE A 163 -19.19 -5.25 0.35
C ILE A 163 -19.27 -5.25 1.88
N THR A 164 -18.32 -5.87 2.57
CA THR A 164 -18.23 -5.84 4.04
C THR A 164 -18.17 -4.42 4.59
N ARG A 165 -17.52 -3.52 3.86
CA ARG A 165 -17.39 -2.09 4.21
C ARG A 165 -18.25 -1.18 3.34
N ALA A 166 -18.70 -1.63 2.17
CA ALA A 166 -19.47 -0.83 1.22
C ALA A 166 -20.97 -0.84 1.54
N THR A 167 -21.34 -0.27 2.68
CA THR A 167 -22.73 -0.24 3.17
C THR A 167 -23.34 1.16 3.20
N SER A 168 -22.58 2.20 2.84
CA SER A 168 -22.98 3.58 3.00
C SER A 168 -23.55 4.19 1.72
N GLU A 169 -24.81 4.64 1.79
CA GLU A 169 -25.43 5.40 0.71
C GLU A 169 -24.66 6.69 0.34
N VAL A 170 -23.93 7.29 1.28
CA VAL A 170 -23.17 8.53 1.02
C VAL A 170 -22.01 8.24 0.08
N VAL A 171 -21.32 7.12 0.29
CA VAL A 171 -20.23 6.68 -0.60
C VAL A 171 -20.77 6.32 -1.98
N GLU A 172 -21.88 5.57 -2.06
CA GLU A 172 -22.53 5.25 -3.33
C GLU A 172 -22.92 6.51 -4.11
N LYS A 173 -23.50 7.50 -3.43
CA LYS A 173 -23.84 8.81 -4.03
C LYS A 173 -22.60 9.56 -4.52
N ALA A 174 -21.49 9.52 -3.78
CA ALA A 174 -20.23 10.18 -4.18
C ALA A 174 -19.65 9.52 -5.44
N VAL A 175 -19.61 8.19 -5.48
CA VAL A 175 -19.13 7.41 -6.63
C VAL A 175 -20.01 7.64 -7.85
N ALA A 176 -21.34 7.54 -7.71
CA ALA A 176 -22.30 7.78 -8.79
C ALA A 176 -22.22 9.21 -9.34
N ALA A 177 -22.10 10.22 -8.46
CA ALA A 177 -21.99 11.63 -8.88
C ALA A 177 -20.70 11.94 -9.67
N THR A 178 -19.70 11.09 -9.56
CA THR A 178 -18.40 11.21 -10.26
C THR A 178 -18.18 10.12 -11.29
N GLN A 179 -19.21 9.35 -11.64
CA GLN A 179 -19.08 8.25 -12.59
C GLN A 179 -18.45 8.70 -13.90
N GLY A 180 -17.46 7.94 -14.38
CA GLY A 180 -16.71 8.22 -15.60
C GLY A 180 -15.76 9.42 -15.54
N ARG A 181 -15.66 10.14 -14.41
CA ARG A 181 -14.72 11.25 -14.27
C ARG A 181 -13.35 10.74 -13.87
N ILE A 182 -12.33 11.17 -14.61
CA ILE A 182 -10.91 10.83 -14.40
C ILE A 182 -10.04 12.08 -14.49
N LEU A 183 -8.85 11.99 -13.95
CA LEU A 183 -7.81 13.00 -14.12
C LEU A 183 -6.97 12.65 -15.35
N VAL A 184 -6.75 13.63 -16.21
CA VAL A 184 -5.96 13.49 -17.43
C VAL A 184 -4.91 14.60 -17.46
N TYR A 185 -3.70 14.25 -17.83
CA TYR A 185 -2.60 15.18 -18.06
C TYR A 185 -1.91 14.82 -19.37
N ASP A 186 -1.76 15.78 -20.26
CA ASP A 186 -1.13 15.63 -21.58
C ASP A 186 -1.72 14.45 -22.42
N GLY A 187 -3.03 14.26 -22.32
CA GLY A 187 -3.77 13.21 -23.05
C GLY A 187 -3.75 11.82 -22.41
N GLU A 188 -2.98 11.61 -21.35
CA GLU A 188 -2.87 10.34 -20.64
C GLU A 188 -3.63 10.36 -19.30
N ILE A 189 -4.14 9.21 -18.87
CA ILE A 189 -4.77 9.07 -17.54
C ILE A 189 -3.69 9.21 -16.47
N CYS A 190 -3.95 10.09 -15.49
CA CYS A 190 -3.01 10.32 -14.40
C CYS A 190 -2.86 9.08 -13.50
N ASP A 191 -1.64 8.69 -13.20
CA ASP A 191 -1.28 7.82 -12.06
C ASP A 191 -1.50 8.59 -10.76
N ALA A 192 -2.78 8.82 -10.43
CA ALA A 192 -3.18 9.66 -9.30
C ALA A 192 -3.03 8.92 -7.98
N ARG A 193 -2.26 9.49 -7.06
CA ARG A 193 -1.91 8.86 -5.77
C ARG A 193 -2.61 9.55 -4.60
N PHE A 194 -2.74 8.82 -3.51
CA PHE A 194 -3.17 9.34 -2.22
C PHE A 194 -2.38 8.67 -1.09
N SER A 195 -2.29 9.32 0.05
CA SER A 195 -1.60 8.77 1.23
C SER A 195 -2.29 9.20 2.52
N LYS A 196 -2.11 8.42 3.57
CA LYS A 196 -2.76 8.66 4.86
C LYS A 196 -2.42 10.03 5.46
N CYS A 197 -1.13 10.41 5.47
CA CYS A 197 -0.70 11.71 5.98
C CYS A 197 0.62 12.14 5.35
N CYS A 198 0.65 13.29 4.69
CA CYS A 198 1.86 13.81 4.06
C CYS A 198 2.89 14.34 5.07
N GLY A 199 2.47 14.73 6.29
CA GLY A 199 3.34 15.32 7.31
C GLY A 199 3.67 16.80 7.07
N GLY A 200 2.76 17.54 6.40
CA GLY A 200 2.84 18.99 6.18
C GLY A 200 3.32 19.42 4.80
N THR A 201 3.81 18.49 3.99
CA THR A 201 4.19 18.72 2.58
C THR A 201 4.09 17.39 1.86
N THR A 202 3.41 17.35 0.72
CA THR A 202 3.33 16.14 -0.12
C THR A 202 4.68 15.86 -0.76
N GLU A 203 4.92 14.59 -1.12
CA GLU A 203 6.16 14.18 -1.77
C GLU A 203 5.97 14.11 -3.29
N GLU A 204 7.06 14.11 -4.03
CA GLU A 204 7.09 13.93 -5.46
C GLU A 204 7.25 12.45 -5.83
N PHE A 205 6.62 12.06 -6.94
CA PHE A 205 6.51 10.66 -7.37
C PHE A 205 7.87 9.94 -7.49
N GLN A 206 8.86 10.58 -8.11
CA GLN A 206 10.17 9.99 -8.41
C GLN A 206 10.99 9.60 -7.16
N TYR A 207 10.65 10.11 -5.98
CA TYR A 207 11.32 9.73 -4.73
C TYR A 207 10.75 8.46 -4.10
N CYS A 208 9.58 8.01 -4.57
CA CYS A 208 8.91 6.81 -4.08
C CYS A 208 8.96 5.64 -5.08
N TRP A 209 8.87 5.94 -6.37
CA TRP A 209 8.84 4.97 -7.47
C TRP A 209 9.96 5.20 -8.48
N GLU A 210 9.72 4.83 -9.76
CA GLU A 210 10.70 5.04 -10.82
C GLU A 210 11.11 6.53 -10.98
N ASP A 211 12.30 6.74 -11.51
CA ASP A 211 12.83 8.10 -11.71
C ASP A 211 12.19 8.77 -12.94
N SER A 212 10.90 9.02 -12.83
CA SER A 212 10.05 9.65 -13.84
C SER A 212 9.17 10.71 -13.19
N PRO A 213 9.61 11.97 -13.10
CA PRO A 213 8.82 13.03 -12.51
C PRO A 213 7.43 13.17 -13.15
N LYS A 214 6.39 13.28 -12.31
CA LYS A 214 5.02 13.51 -12.74
C LYS A 214 4.63 14.96 -12.39
N PRO A 215 4.47 15.88 -13.35
CA PRO A 215 4.17 17.30 -13.06
C PRO A 215 2.91 17.50 -12.23
N TYR A 216 1.91 16.63 -12.39
CA TYR A 216 0.65 16.64 -11.64
C TYR A 216 0.76 16.04 -10.22
N LEU A 217 1.90 15.46 -9.85
CA LEU A 217 2.24 14.96 -8.50
C LEU A 217 3.41 15.76 -7.90
N SER A 218 3.46 17.05 -8.18
CA SER A 218 4.42 17.97 -7.57
C SER A 218 4.13 18.15 -6.07
N ALA A 219 5.17 18.50 -5.32
CA ALA A 219 5.05 18.72 -3.89
C ALA A 219 4.23 19.97 -3.58
N VAL A 220 3.29 19.85 -2.63
CA VAL A 220 2.41 20.92 -2.16
C VAL A 220 2.47 21.02 -0.65
N LYS A 221 2.51 22.23 -0.10
CA LYS A 221 2.36 22.45 1.35
C LYS A 221 0.93 22.15 1.78
N ASP A 222 0.80 21.33 2.79
CA ASP A 222 -0.47 20.95 3.39
C ASP A 222 -0.44 21.22 4.90
N PRO A 223 -0.97 22.36 5.35
CA PRO A 223 -1.02 22.69 6.77
C PRO A 223 -2.15 21.97 7.52
N TYR A 224 -3.08 21.31 6.81
CA TYR A 224 -4.33 20.77 7.38
C TYR A 224 -4.15 19.38 7.99
N CYS A 225 -3.26 18.55 7.47
CA CYS A 225 -3.02 17.20 8.00
C CYS A 225 -2.45 17.17 9.44
N ASN A 226 -2.11 18.34 10.02
CA ASN A 226 -1.70 18.49 11.42
C ASN A 226 -2.89 18.79 12.37
N THR A 227 -4.10 18.52 11.97
CA THR A 227 -5.25 18.77 12.86
C THR A 227 -5.20 17.86 14.09
N LYS A 228 -5.55 18.44 15.25
CA LYS A 228 -5.78 17.73 16.51
C LYS A 228 -7.25 17.77 16.91
N ASP A 229 -8.10 18.31 16.06
CA ASP A 229 -9.52 18.37 16.30
C ASP A 229 -10.13 16.97 16.25
N LYS A 230 -10.51 16.47 17.43
CA LYS A 230 -11.08 15.11 17.56
C LYS A 230 -12.36 14.93 16.75
N LYS A 231 -13.13 16.01 16.55
CA LYS A 231 -14.35 15.96 15.75
C LYS A 231 -14.04 15.72 14.27
N ILE A 232 -13.01 16.40 13.74
CA ILE A 232 -12.54 16.18 12.36
C ILE A 232 -11.95 14.76 12.23
N LEU A 233 -11.05 14.38 13.12
CA LEU A 233 -10.41 13.06 13.08
C LEU A 233 -11.44 11.92 13.14
N SER A 234 -12.45 12.03 14.00
CA SER A 234 -13.51 11.03 14.10
C SER A 234 -14.42 10.94 12.87
N GLN A 235 -14.45 11.97 12.05
CA GLN A 235 -15.22 12.00 10.80
C GLN A 235 -14.49 11.35 9.63
N VAL A 236 -13.15 11.45 9.59
CA VAL A 236 -12.34 11.02 8.44
C VAL A 236 -11.60 9.70 8.65
N LEU A 237 -11.17 9.43 9.89
CA LEU A 237 -10.44 8.21 10.21
C LEU A 237 -11.42 7.04 10.44
N ASN A 238 -11.11 5.90 9.84
CA ASN A 238 -11.80 4.65 10.13
C ASN A 238 -11.37 4.07 11.50
N ASP A 239 -11.98 2.98 11.92
CA ASP A 239 -11.72 2.41 13.25
C ASP A 239 -10.27 1.93 13.42
N TYR A 240 -9.64 1.39 12.36
CA TYR A 240 -8.24 0.97 12.38
C TYR A 240 -7.29 2.15 12.53
N ASP A 241 -7.58 3.25 11.86
CA ASP A 241 -6.78 4.46 11.91
C ASP A 241 -6.89 5.15 13.28
N MET A 242 -8.03 4.98 13.98
CA MET A 242 -8.21 5.51 15.35
C MET A 242 -7.36 4.79 16.41
N GLU A 243 -6.89 3.57 16.12
CA GLU A 243 -5.99 2.83 17.02
C GLU A 243 -4.59 3.48 17.09
N THR A 244 -4.19 4.22 16.06
CA THR A 244 -2.87 4.89 15.97
C THR A 244 -3.02 6.32 15.45
N PRO A 245 -3.53 7.28 16.22
CA PRO A 245 -3.87 8.62 15.73
C PRO A 245 -2.67 9.54 15.47
N ASP A 246 -1.44 9.12 15.79
CA ASP A 246 -0.23 9.96 15.68
C ASP A 246 0.37 9.98 14.27
N PHE A 247 -0.48 10.17 13.24
CA PHE A 247 -0.05 10.18 11.84
C PHE A 247 0.90 11.32 11.48
N TYR A 248 0.75 12.47 12.14
CA TYR A 248 1.53 13.66 11.79
C TYR A 248 2.95 13.61 12.35
N LYS A 249 3.13 13.15 13.60
CA LYS A 249 4.45 12.99 14.25
C LYS A 249 4.49 11.68 14.99
N TRP A 250 5.58 10.96 14.84
CA TRP A 250 5.80 9.69 15.48
C TRP A 250 7.25 9.55 15.99
N LYS A 251 7.46 8.65 16.90
CA LYS A 251 8.75 8.28 17.46
C LYS A 251 8.85 6.76 17.55
N VAL A 252 9.97 6.21 17.11
CA VAL A 252 10.29 4.78 17.24
C VAL A 252 11.68 4.67 17.86
N GLU A 253 11.83 3.78 18.82
CA GLU A 253 13.09 3.50 19.48
C GLU A 253 13.48 2.04 19.25
N TYR A 254 14.75 1.83 19.04
CA TYR A 254 15.37 0.51 18.92
C TYR A 254 16.59 0.43 19.82
N THR A 255 16.77 -0.68 20.51
CA THR A 255 18.09 -1.06 21.03
C THR A 255 19.02 -1.39 19.86
N GLN A 256 20.32 -1.40 20.13
CA GLN A 256 21.33 -1.81 19.16
C GLN A 256 21.05 -3.20 18.57
N ASP A 257 20.72 -4.15 19.44
CA ASP A 257 20.49 -5.55 19.03
C ASP A 257 19.23 -5.68 18.18
N GLU A 258 18.13 -5.01 18.53
CA GLU A 258 16.88 -5.02 17.77
C GLU A 258 17.10 -4.46 16.36
N LEU A 259 17.70 -3.27 16.23
CA LEU A 259 17.90 -2.65 14.92
C LEU A 259 18.84 -3.48 14.05
N SER A 260 19.92 -4.01 14.65
CA SER A 260 20.86 -4.86 13.92
C SER A 260 20.21 -6.15 13.45
N ALA A 261 19.40 -6.80 14.28
CA ALA A 261 18.67 -8.02 13.93
C ALA A 261 17.68 -7.76 12.78
N ILE A 262 16.90 -6.68 12.87
CA ILE A 262 15.93 -6.28 11.84
C ILE A 262 16.64 -6.05 10.49
N ILE A 263 17.68 -5.22 10.47
CA ILE A 263 18.38 -4.89 9.22
C ILE A 263 19.05 -6.13 8.62
N ASN A 264 19.74 -6.92 9.40
CA ASN A 264 20.39 -8.14 8.94
C ASN A 264 19.38 -9.14 8.36
N ASP A 265 18.22 -9.31 9.01
CA ASP A 265 17.17 -10.17 8.48
C ASP A 265 16.55 -9.62 7.20
N LYS A 266 16.18 -8.34 7.17
CA LYS A 266 15.52 -7.72 6.00
C LYS A 266 16.45 -7.67 4.78
N MET A 267 17.73 -7.38 5.00
CA MET A 267 18.73 -7.31 3.93
C MET A 267 19.28 -8.69 3.53
N LYS A 268 19.00 -9.74 4.34
CA LYS A 268 19.59 -11.10 4.18
C LYS A 268 21.11 -11.05 4.06
N ASP A 269 21.74 -10.21 4.88
CA ASP A 269 23.17 -9.93 4.85
C ASP A 269 23.68 -9.58 6.26
N ASP A 270 24.97 -9.74 6.52
CA ASP A 270 25.58 -9.49 7.83
C ASP A 270 26.27 -8.12 7.89
N PHE A 271 25.55 -7.13 8.40
CA PHE A 271 26.11 -5.80 8.70
C PHE A 271 26.89 -5.75 10.00
N GLY A 272 26.81 -6.80 10.82
CA GLY A 272 27.26 -6.75 12.21
C GLY A 272 26.36 -5.86 13.06
N GLN A 273 26.95 -5.07 13.94
CA GLN A 273 26.27 -4.06 14.72
C GLN A 273 26.09 -2.78 13.88
N ILE A 274 24.92 -2.16 13.94
CA ILE A 274 24.67 -0.92 13.21
C ILE A 274 25.34 0.26 13.91
N VAL A 275 26.18 0.98 13.19
CA VAL A 275 26.92 2.16 13.67
C VAL A 275 26.18 3.44 13.37
N ASP A 276 25.60 3.54 12.18
CA ASP A 276 24.87 4.75 11.76
C ASP A 276 23.85 4.48 10.66
N LEU A 277 22.85 5.35 10.61
CA LEU A 277 21.86 5.46 9.54
C LEU A 277 21.96 6.87 8.95
N ILE A 278 22.62 7.02 7.80
CA ILE A 278 22.94 8.33 7.24
C ILE A 278 21.99 8.66 6.07
N PRO A 279 21.09 9.65 6.21
CA PRO A 279 20.29 10.14 5.09
C PRO A 279 21.20 10.76 4.02
N VAL A 280 21.31 10.10 2.87
CA VAL A 280 22.15 10.59 1.74
C VAL A 280 21.37 11.60 0.90
N ALA A 281 20.08 11.32 0.65
CA ALA A 281 19.23 12.21 -0.11
C ALA A 281 17.78 12.19 0.41
N ARG A 282 17.14 13.36 0.29
CA ARG A 282 15.74 13.57 0.69
C ARG A 282 14.96 14.20 -0.46
N GLY A 283 13.68 13.83 -0.54
CA GLY A 283 12.72 14.51 -1.39
C GLY A 283 12.23 15.82 -0.76
N THR A 284 11.34 16.49 -1.47
CA THR A 284 10.83 17.84 -1.09
C THR A 284 10.05 17.83 0.23
N SER A 285 9.35 16.73 0.56
CA SER A 285 8.65 16.56 1.84
C SER A 285 9.60 16.34 3.02
N GLY A 286 10.88 16.06 2.76
CA GLY A 286 11.87 15.63 3.73
C GLY A 286 11.95 14.11 3.91
N ARG A 287 11.19 13.33 3.13
CA ARG A 287 11.33 11.86 3.12
C ARG A 287 12.70 11.48 2.57
N ILE A 288 13.33 10.54 3.25
CA ILE A 288 14.58 9.95 2.79
C ILE A 288 14.25 9.01 1.63
N TRP A 289 14.86 9.26 0.48
CA TRP A 289 14.75 8.33 -0.64
C TRP A 289 16.08 7.61 -0.91
N LYS A 290 17.16 8.00 -0.22
CA LYS A 290 18.46 7.33 -0.25
C LYS A 290 19.07 7.34 1.15
N LEU A 291 19.28 6.15 1.72
CA LEU A 291 19.77 5.93 3.07
C LEU A 291 21.02 5.04 3.03
N LYS A 292 22.10 5.50 3.65
CA LYS A 292 23.30 4.69 3.88
C LYS A 292 23.21 4.03 5.26
N ILE A 293 23.30 2.73 5.29
CA ILE A 293 23.39 1.89 6.48
C ILE A 293 24.85 1.59 6.72
N VAL A 294 25.37 2.00 7.88
CA VAL A 294 26.75 1.74 8.30
C VAL A 294 26.74 0.71 9.41
N GLY A 295 27.29 -0.43 9.14
CA GLY A 295 27.50 -1.48 10.14
C GLY A 295 28.99 -1.70 10.42
N THR A 296 29.30 -2.48 11.45
CA THR A 296 30.69 -2.83 11.80
C THR A 296 31.37 -3.72 10.79
N LYS A 297 30.59 -4.47 9.99
CA LYS A 297 31.11 -5.41 8.99
C LYS A 297 30.87 -4.93 7.56
N LYS A 298 29.80 -4.17 7.32
CA LYS A 298 29.37 -3.77 6.00
C LYS A 298 28.74 -2.38 6.01
N THR A 299 28.98 -1.63 4.95
CA THR A 299 28.28 -0.37 4.63
C THR A 299 27.56 -0.57 3.30
N PHE A 300 26.28 -0.18 3.25
CA PHE A 300 25.45 -0.33 2.06
C PHE A 300 24.41 0.78 1.96
N THR A 301 24.05 1.15 0.75
CA THR A 301 23.06 2.20 0.49
C THR A 301 21.78 1.59 -0.08
N ILE A 302 20.64 1.93 0.51
CA ILE A 302 19.33 1.54 0.00
C ILE A 302 18.55 2.76 -0.46
N GLY A 303 17.60 2.56 -1.34
CA GLY A 303 16.76 3.66 -1.83
C GLY A 303 15.39 3.23 -2.26
N LYS A 304 14.60 4.18 -2.35
CA LYS A 304 13.20 4.56 -2.40
C LYS A 304 12.50 4.41 -1.05
N GLU A 305 11.41 5.12 -0.94
CA GLU A 305 10.68 5.35 0.32
C GLU A 305 10.25 4.03 0.98
N LEU A 306 9.60 3.15 0.24
CA LEU A 306 9.08 1.90 0.79
C LEU A 306 10.21 0.91 1.14
N GLU A 307 11.29 0.85 0.37
CA GLU A 307 12.44 -0.01 0.68
C GLU A 307 13.06 0.39 2.03
N ILE A 308 13.20 1.70 2.28
CA ILE A 308 13.72 2.21 3.55
C ILE A 308 12.80 1.84 4.72
N ARG A 309 11.48 1.99 4.54
CA ARG A 309 10.49 1.64 5.58
C ARG A 309 10.49 0.15 5.92
N ARG A 310 10.61 -0.70 4.91
CA ARG A 310 10.65 -2.16 5.07
C ARG A 310 11.92 -2.63 5.74
N THR A 311 13.05 -2.01 5.44
CA THR A 311 14.37 -2.41 5.98
C THR A 311 14.51 -2.04 7.44
N LEU A 312 13.87 -0.97 7.90
CA LEU A 312 14.03 -0.45 9.27
C LEU A 312 12.92 -0.88 10.25
N SER A 313 12.08 -1.85 9.89
CA SER A 313 11.01 -2.33 10.77
C SER A 313 10.69 -3.80 10.48
N GLU A 314 10.27 -4.53 11.50
CA GLU A 314 9.72 -5.88 11.32
C GLU A 314 8.51 -5.88 10.37
N THR A 315 7.68 -4.85 10.50
CA THR A 315 6.55 -4.57 9.60
C THR A 315 6.95 -3.49 8.59
N HIS A 316 6.25 -2.36 8.59
CA HIS A 316 6.63 -1.16 7.83
C HIS A 316 6.75 0.04 8.76
N LEU A 317 7.88 0.75 8.69
CA LEU A 317 8.00 2.04 9.37
C LEU A 317 6.94 3.02 8.84
N TYR A 318 6.45 3.91 9.66
CA TYR A 318 5.32 4.80 9.33
C TYR A 318 5.55 5.66 8.07
N SER A 319 6.73 6.23 7.93
CA SER A 319 7.21 6.92 6.72
C SER A 319 8.73 6.93 6.69
N SER A 320 9.32 7.40 5.59
CA SER A 320 10.77 7.67 5.53
C SER A 320 11.16 9.11 5.90
N ALA A 321 10.21 9.93 6.38
CA ALA A 321 10.46 11.31 6.79
C ALA A 321 10.88 11.38 8.27
N PHE A 322 12.10 10.95 8.59
CA PHE A 322 12.59 10.92 9.97
C PHE A 322 14.00 11.51 10.12
N LYS A 323 14.35 11.84 11.35
CA LYS A 323 15.71 12.14 11.82
C LYS A 323 16.18 10.98 12.69
N VAL A 324 17.44 10.67 12.63
CA VAL A 324 18.10 9.64 13.44
C VAL A 324 18.82 10.30 14.59
N GLU A 325 18.54 9.83 15.79
CA GLU A 325 19.28 10.16 17.02
C GLU A 325 19.96 8.89 17.53
N ARG A 326 21.26 8.98 17.77
CA ARG A 326 22.07 7.89 18.34
C ARG A 326 22.27 8.18 19.82
N ILE A 327 22.00 7.21 20.69
CA ILE A 327 22.12 7.33 22.14
C ILE A 327 23.11 6.31 22.65
N GLY A 328 24.00 6.76 23.56
CA GLY A 328 25.10 5.96 24.07
C GLY A 328 26.24 5.83 23.05
N ASP A 329 27.38 5.49 23.55
CA ASP A 329 28.59 5.19 22.76
C ASP A 329 29.38 4.09 23.45
N ASN A 330 29.41 2.92 22.86
CA ASN A 330 30.25 1.83 23.26
C ASN A 330 31.28 1.55 22.15
N ASN A 331 32.42 2.21 22.27
CA ASN A 331 33.53 2.14 21.32
C ASN A 331 33.09 2.50 19.87
N GLY A 332 32.30 3.55 19.69
CA GLY A 332 31.82 4.01 18.40
C GLY A 332 30.52 3.34 17.93
N VAL A 333 29.97 2.42 18.73
CA VAL A 333 28.68 1.75 18.43
C VAL A 333 27.61 2.28 19.38
N PRO A 334 26.51 2.85 18.87
CA PRO A 334 25.42 3.35 19.71
C PRO A 334 24.71 2.23 20.47
N GLU A 335 24.26 2.50 21.67
CA GLU A 335 23.44 1.56 22.45
C GLU A 335 21.98 1.52 21.99
N ARG A 336 21.49 2.65 21.50
CA ARG A 336 20.11 2.81 21.01
C ARG A 336 20.02 3.78 19.85
N PHE A 337 18.99 3.58 19.02
CA PHE A 337 18.59 4.50 17.96
C PHE A 337 17.19 5.02 18.22
N VAL A 338 16.98 6.31 18.03
CA VAL A 338 15.67 6.94 18.09
C VAL A 338 15.36 7.59 16.74
N LEU A 339 14.26 7.19 16.13
CA LEU A 339 13.76 7.76 14.89
C LEU A 339 12.61 8.72 15.21
N HIS A 340 12.83 10.00 14.97
CA HIS A 340 11.83 11.04 15.11
C HIS A 340 11.25 11.36 13.72
N GLY A 341 10.03 10.93 13.46
CA GLY A 341 9.44 11.01 12.14
C GLY A 341 8.16 11.83 12.06
N LYS A 342 7.70 12.02 10.82
CA LYS A 342 6.44 12.69 10.50
C LYS A 342 5.77 12.08 9.27
N GLY A 343 4.43 12.17 9.25
CA GLY A 343 3.63 11.63 8.15
C GLY A 343 3.51 10.12 8.16
N TRP A 344 2.62 9.61 7.32
CA TRP A 344 2.31 8.21 7.19
C TRP A 344 2.16 7.81 5.73
N GLY A 345 2.91 6.79 5.30
CA GLY A 345 3.00 6.38 3.91
C GLY A 345 3.89 7.29 3.06
N HIS A 346 3.82 7.09 1.78
CA HIS A 346 4.68 7.74 0.78
C HIS A 346 4.48 9.27 0.66
N GLY A 347 3.33 9.77 1.04
CA GLY A 347 3.05 11.22 1.06
C GLY A 347 2.79 11.85 -0.31
N VAL A 348 2.70 11.09 -1.39
CA VAL A 348 2.49 11.59 -2.75
C VAL A 348 1.00 11.76 -3.03
N GLY A 349 0.61 12.83 -3.69
CA GLY A 349 -0.75 13.11 -4.14
C GLY A 349 -1.68 13.63 -3.05
N LEU A 350 -2.95 13.15 -3.03
CA LEU A 350 -3.93 13.55 -2.03
C LEU A 350 -3.52 13.09 -0.63
N CYS A 351 -3.53 14.00 0.33
CA CYS A 351 -3.40 13.69 1.75
C CYS A 351 -4.80 13.46 2.34
N GLN A 352 -5.08 12.23 2.80
CA GLN A 352 -6.37 11.87 3.40
C GLN A 352 -6.56 12.54 4.77
#